data_9d2800fcc8be222f2c820dea94df3ceb
#
_entry.id   9d2800fcc8be222f2c820dea94df3ceb
#
_cell.length_a   1.000
_cell.length_b   1.000
_cell.length_c   1.000
_cell.angle_alpha   90.00
_cell.angle_beta   90.00
_cell.angle_gamma   90.00
#
_symmetry.space_group_name_H-M   'P 1'
#
loop_
_entity.id
_entity.type
_entity.pdbx_description
1 polymer ?
#
loop_
_entity_poly.entity_id
_entity_poly.type
_entity_poly.pdbx_seq_one_letter_code
_entity_poly.pdbx_strand_id
1 'polypeptide(L)'
;MADVLDMDMTLEDVAETYPDLLYMDEFKEALMGVVERIGTVSLCYDQDKIIEILMRDMTEEEAIEHFNFNVVGGWVGEHTPFTFIRIDK
;
A
#
# COMPACT_ATOMS: atom_id res chain seq x y z
N MET A 1 -17.96 17.23 7.32
CA MET A 1 -17.92 16.77 7.22
C MET A 1 -17.43 15.99 7.05
N ALA A 2 -17.06 15.81 7.15
CA ALA A 2 -16.59 15.26 6.87
C ALA A 2 -16.44 14.33 6.99
N ASP A 3 -16.49 14.01 7.34
CA ASP A 3 -16.40 13.18 7.48
C ASP A 3 -16.61 12.21 6.86
N VAL A 4 -16.77 12.12 6.69
CA VAL A 4 -17.16 11.43 5.84
C VAL A 4 -16.31 10.70 5.07
N LEU A 5 -15.30 11.14 4.90
CA LEU A 5 -14.43 10.60 4.09
C LEU A 5 -14.01 9.28 4.36
N ASP A 6 -14.18 8.84 5.32
CA ASP A 6 -13.60 7.72 5.70
C ASP A 6 -14.31 6.53 5.38
N MET A 7 -15.52 6.51 5.39
CA MET A 7 -16.25 5.28 5.42
C MET A 7 -16.48 4.66 4.07
N ASP A 8 -16.75 5.45 3.09
CA ASP A 8 -17.15 4.95 1.79
C ASP A 8 -16.26 5.35 0.65
N MET A 9 -15.05 5.74 0.96
CA MET A 9 -14.14 6.20 -0.07
C MET A 9 -13.69 5.04 -0.94
N THR A 10 -13.85 5.17 -2.25
CA THR A 10 -13.40 4.15 -3.18
C THR A 10 -12.04 4.55 -3.75
N LEU A 11 -11.42 3.61 -4.45
CA LEU A 11 -10.15 3.90 -5.09
C LEU A 11 -10.27 5.06 -6.07
N GLU A 12 -11.40 5.15 -6.75
CA GLU A 12 -11.63 6.26 -7.68
C GLU A 12 -11.69 7.59 -6.95
N ASP A 13 -12.34 7.60 -5.80
CA ASP A 13 -12.44 8.80 -4.99
C ASP A 13 -11.06 9.24 -4.53
N VAL A 14 -10.24 8.28 -4.14
CA VAL A 14 -8.88 8.55 -3.69
C VAL A 14 -8.07 9.14 -4.83
N ALA A 15 -8.20 8.58 -6.02
CA ALA A 15 -7.45 9.04 -7.18
C ALA A 15 -7.82 10.47 -7.54
N GLU A 16 -9.08 10.83 -7.40
CA GLU A 16 -9.54 12.18 -7.69
C GLU A 16 -9.08 13.18 -6.64
N THR A 17 -9.15 12.76 -5.39
CA THR A 17 -8.80 13.64 -4.28
C THR A 17 -7.28 13.85 -4.19
N TYR A 18 -6.52 12.80 -4.45
CA TYR A 18 -5.06 12.82 -4.34
C TYR A 18 -4.42 12.32 -5.62
N PRO A 19 -4.37 13.15 -6.65
CA PRO A 19 -3.90 12.69 -7.97
C PRO A 19 -2.42 12.34 -8.05
N ASP A 20 -1.64 12.73 -7.07
CA ASP A 20 -0.19 12.47 -7.08
C ASP A 20 0.22 11.19 -6.38
N LEU A 21 -0.73 10.41 -5.90
CA LEU A 21 -0.39 9.18 -5.19
C LEU A 21 0.21 8.15 -6.13
N LEU A 22 1.14 7.38 -5.60
CA LEU A 22 1.77 6.31 -6.36
C LEU A 22 1.10 5.00 -6.03
N TYR A 23 0.83 4.23 -7.06
CA TYR A 23 0.12 2.96 -6.94
C TYR A 23 1.03 1.80 -7.29
N MET A 24 0.81 0.68 -6.61
CA MET A 24 1.49 -0.56 -6.96
C MET A 24 0.42 -1.47 -7.58
N ASP A 25 0.26 -1.36 -8.90
CA ASP A 25 -0.81 -2.06 -9.60
C ASP A 25 -0.76 -3.57 -9.41
N GLU A 26 0.43 -4.13 -9.33
CA GLU A 26 0.57 -5.57 -9.16
C GLU A 26 0.10 -6.05 -7.80
N PHE A 27 -0.01 -5.14 -6.84
CA PHE A 27 -0.45 -5.49 -5.49
C PHE A 27 -1.79 -4.85 -5.15
N LYS A 28 -2.59 -4.62 -6.15
CA LYS A 28 -3.88 -3.97 -5.98
C LYS A 28 -4.75 -4.64 -4.92
N GLU A 29 -4.69 -5.96 -4.85
CA GLU A 29 -5.48 -6.71 -3.88
C GLU A 29 -5.04 -6.46 -2.44
N ALA A 30 -3.83 -5.95 -2.27
CA ALA A 30 -3.29 -5.69 -0.93
C ALA A 30 -3.55 -4.26 -0.46
N LEU A 31 -4.16 -3.44 -1.29
CA LEU A 31 -4.39 -2.04 -0.95
C LEU A 31 -5.37 -1.93 0.22
N MET A 32 -4.95 -1.24 1.26
CA MET A 32 -5.76 -1.05 2.46
C MET A 32 -6.42 0.31 2.51
N GLY A 33 -5.74 1.32 2.05
CA GLY A 33 -6.28 2.66 2.13
C GLY A 33 -5.20 3.71 2.06
N VAL A 34 -5.51 4.89 2.59
CA VAL A 34 -4.63 6.05 2.58
C VAL A 34 -4.15 6.32 3.98
N VAL A 35 -2.86 6.59 4.14
CA VAL A 35 -2.33 7.05 5.42
C VAL A 35 -1.98 8.52 5.27
N GLU A 36 -2.21 9.26 6.32
CA GLU A 36 -2.07 10.71 6.29
C GLU A 36 -1.13 11.18 7.38
N ARG A 37 -0.28 12.12 6.99
CA ARG A 37 0.59 12.80 7.92
C ARG A 37 0.46 14.26 7.57
N ILE A 38 0.78 15.15 8.48
CA ILE A 38 0.64 16.57 8.21
C ILE A 38 1.28 16.91 6.89
N GLY A 39 0.45 17.35 5.95
CA GLY A 39 0.93 17.80 4.65
C GLY A 39 1.22 16.69 3.63
N THR A 40 1.01 15.45 3.98
CA THR A 40 1.37 14.35 3.07
C THR A 40 0.42 13.17 3.20
N VAL A 41 0.08 12.55 2.08
CA VAL A 41 -0.71 11.34 2.09
C VAL A 41 -0.02 10.32 1.19
N SER A 42 -0.21 9.06 1.48
CA SER A 42 0.32 7.96 0.66
C SER A 42 -0.60 6.76 0.80
N LEU A 43 -0.54 5.88 -0.16
CA LEU A 43 -1.31 4.64 -0.08
C LEU A 43 -0.64 3.68 0.89
N CYS A 44 -1.42 2.80 1.46
CA CYS A 44 -0.93 1.79 2.39
C CYS A 44 -1.36 0.41 1.92
N TYR A 45 -0.41 -0.50 1.85
CA TYR A 45 -0.65 -1.87 1.39
C TYR A 45 -0.35 -2.86 2.50
N ASP A 46 -1.15 -3.93 2.56
CA ASP A 46 -0.98 -4.98 3.55
C ASP A 46 0.21 -5.86 3.18
N GLN A 47 1.23 -5.86 4.02
CA GLN A 47 2.45 -6.63 3.75
C GLN A 47 2.16 -8.12 3.59
N ASP A 48 1.35 -8.69 4.48
CA ASP A 48 1.04 -10.11 4.41
C ASP A 48 0.40 -10.46 3.08
N LYS A 49 -0.47 -9.59 2.60
CA LYS A 49 -1.16 -9.83 1.34
C LYS A 49 -0.20 -9.70 0.16
N ILE A 50 0.74 -8.77 0.22
CA ILE A 50 1.75 -8.63 -0.83
C ILE A 50 2.56 -9.91 -0.93
N ILE A 51 2.99 -10.44 0.21
CA ILE A 51 3.76 -11.69 0.23
C ILE A 51 2.92 -12.83 -0.36
N GLU A 52 1.65 -12.89 0.01
CA GLU A 52 0.74 -13.90 -0.53
C GLU A 52 0.66 -13.84 -2.05
N ILE A 53 0.55 -12.62 -2.58
CA ILE A 53 0.46 -12.41 -4.01
C ILE A 53 1.75 -12.89 -4.69
N LEU A 54 2.88 -12.55 -4.11
CA LEU A 54 4.17 -12.95 -4.65
C LEU A 54 4.34 -14.47 -4.62
N MET A 55 3.76 -15.11 -3.62
CA MET A 55 3.88 -16.54 -3.48
C MET A 55 3.12 -17.34 -4.54
N ARG A 56 2.36 -16.65 -5.37
CA ARG A 56 1.70 -17.33 -6.48
C ARG A 56 2.72 -17.85 -7.51
N ASP A 57 3.87 -17.18 -7.56
CA ASP A 57 4.91 -17.52 -8.54
C ASP A 57 6.25 -17.89 -7.91
N MET A 58 6.36 -17.88 -6.61
CA MET A 58 7.63 -18.15 -5.96
C MET A 58 7.40 -18.69 -4.56
N THR A 59 8.43 -19.21 -3.94
CA THR A 59 8.32 -19.73 -2.60
C THR A 59 8.22 -18.58 -1.60
N GLU A 60 7.83 -18.91 -0.38
CA GLU A 60 7.70 -17.89 0.66
C GLU A 60 9.02 -17.17 0.88
N GLU A 61 10.10 -17.91 0.91
CA GLU A 61 11.43 -17.35 1.13
C GLU A 61 11.79 -16.37 0.02
N GLU A 62 11.52 -16.78 -1.21
CA GLU A 62 11.77 -15.92 -2.36
C GLU A 62 10.89 -14.68 -2.35
N ALA A 63 9.65 -14.86 -1.93
CA ALA A 63 8.71 -13.76 -1.88
C ALA A 63 9.14 -12.71 -0.87
N ILE A 64 9.61 -13.14 0.29
CA ILE A 64 10.07 -12.23 1.33
C ILE A 64 11.31 -11.48 0.86
N GLU A 65 12.20 -12.18 0.20
CA GLU A 65 13.41 -11.56 -0.33
C GLU A 65 13.10 -10.53 -1.40
N HIS A 66 12.20 -10.90 -2.30
CA HIS A 66 11.76 -9.99 -3.35
C HIS A 66 11.11 -8.74 -2.77
N PHE A 67 10.27 -8.94 -1.76
CA PHE A 67 9.58 -7.85 -1.10
C PHE A 67 10.57 -6.86 -0.49
N ASN A 68 11.56 -7.39 0.22
CA ASN A 68 12.54 -6.54 0.89
C ASN A 68 13.38 -5.73 -0.09
N PHE A 69 13.74 -6.33 -1.22
CA PHE A 69 14.57 -5.64 -2.20
C PHE A 69 13.79 -4.68 -3.09
N ASN A 70 12.63 -5.09 -3.53
CA ASN A 70 11.92 -4.35 -4.58
C ASN A 70 10.76 -3.52 -4.09
N VAL A 71 10.26 -3.80 -2.91
CA VAL A 71 9.11 -3.06 -2.38
C VAL A 71 9.55 -2.15 -1.25
N VAL A 72 10.09 -2.74 -0.18
CA VAL A 72 10.48 -1.95 0.99
C VAL A 72 11.62 -1.00 0.65
N GLY A 73 12.57 -1.45 -0.18
CA GLY A 73 13.73 -0.65 -0.52
C GLY A 73 13.50 0.38 -1.61
N GLY A 74 12.29 0.43 -2.16
CA GLY A 74 12.05 1.27 -3.33
C GLY A 74 11.49 2.64 -3.01
N TRP A 75 12.30 3.49 -2.43
CA TRP A 75 11.88 4.87 -2.16
C TRP A 75 11.79 5.65 -3.48
N VAL A 76 10.65 6.25 -3.74
CA VAL A 76 10.45 7.03 -4.96
C VAL A 76 9.86 8.42 -4.68
N GLY A 77 10.07 8.95 -3.49
CA GLY A 77 9.61 10.29 -3.17
C GLY A 77 8.64 10.30 -1.99
N GLU A 78 8.04 11.46 -1.75
CA GLU A 78 7.17 11.65 -0.60
C GLU A 78 5.93 10.77 -0.62
N HIS A 79 5.50 10.36 -1.80
CA HIS A 79 4.29 9.56 -1.93
C HIS A 79 4.58 8.07 -2.10
N THR A 80 5.78 7.64 -1.73
CA THR A 80 6.12 6.23 -1.72
C THR A 80 5.11 5.49 -0.86
N PRO A 81 4.50 4.42 -1.37
CA PRO A 81 3.49 3.70 -0.59
C PRO A 81 4.05 3.14 0.71
N PHE A 82 3.20 3.05 1.71
CA PHE A 82 3.54 2.43 2.98
C PHE A 82 3.14 0.98 2.96
N THR A 83 3.82 0.16 3.74
CA THR A 83 3.39 -1.22 3.94
C THR A 83 3.01 -1.39 5.40
N PHE A 84 1.94 -2.13 5.62
CA PHE A 84 1.37 -2.33 6.95
C PHE A 84 1.78 -3.70 7.48
N ILE A 85 2.39 -3.71 8.66
CA ILE A 85 2.78 -4.95 9.33
C ILE A 85 1.82 -5.16 10.49
N ARG A 86 1.10 -6.26 10.45
CA ARG A 86 0.13 -6.55 11.48
C ARG A 86 0.82 -6.96 12.78
N ILE A 87 0.36 -6.43 13.87
CA ILE A 87 0.86 -6.82 15.18
C ILE A 87 -0.12 -7.80 15.80
N ASP A 88 0.41 -8.94 16.19
CA ASP A 88 -0.42 -9.97 16.81
C ASP A 88 -0.36 -9.77 18.32
N LYS A 89 -1.46 -9.41 18.93
CA LYS A 89 -1.50 -9.12 20.37
C LYS A 89 -2.12 -10.22 21.18
#